data_4fb7ca5fec36eef830c64eef917b1ab2
#
_entry.id   4fb7ca5fec36eef830c64eef917b1ab2
#
_cell.length_a   1.000
_cell.length_b   1.000
_cell.length_c   1.000
_cell.angle_alpha   90.00
_cell.angle_beta   90.00
_cell.angle_gamma   90.00
#
_symmetry.space_group_name_H-M   'P 1'
#
loop_
_entity.id
_entity.type
_entity.pdbx_description
1 polymer ?
#
loop_
_entity_poly.entity_id
_entity_poly.type
_entity_poly.pdbx_seq_one_letter_code
_entity_poly.pdbx_strand_id
1 'polypeptide(L)'
;LESNSEYDIDINKLISGYDKAYDYDIKLTANNKPEYADKNIHFNLSHTGDYVVCAISENAVGVDIEHTRKNYLKVARRFFTDNECRWIGEDENRFLRIWTLKEAYSKYTGQGIALTISDTEFRYEKNDKGEDIINGYINKDKITNINIVQLNNIKSEYVISAIEKTFY
;
A
#
# COMPACT_ATOMS: atom_id res chain seq x y z
N LEU A 1 12.63 -11.49 26.96
CA LEU A 1 12.04 -12.15 25.79
C LEU A 1 10.52 -12.05 25.93
N GLU A 2 9.97 -10.88 25.65
CA GLU A 2 8.52 -10.70 25.60
C GLU A 2 8.07 -11.06 24.18
N SER A 3 7.16 -12.01 24.10
CA SER A 3 6.52 -12.46 22.89
C SER A 3 5.74 -11.29 22.29
N ASN A 4 6.08 -10.88 21.08
CA ASN A 4 5.18 -10.09 20.25
C ASN A 4 3.87 -10.87 20.12
N SER A 5 2.81 -10.38 20.75
CA SER A 5 1.47 -10.83 20.43
C SER A 5 1.18 -10.33 19.01
N GLU A 6 1.39 -11.18 18.01
CA GLU A 6 0.75 -11.06 16.74
C GLU A 6 -0.75 -10.97 17.03
N TYR A 7 -1.35 -9.81 16.78
CA TYR A 7 -2.80 -9.71 16.74
C TYR A 7 -3.26 -10.53 15.55
N ASP A 8 -3.73 -11.74 15.84
CA ASP A 8 -4.38 -12.59 14.84
C ASP A 8 -5.69 -11.89 14.47
N ILE A 9 -5.64 -11.06 13.42
CA ILE A 9 -6.82 -10.34 12.93
C ILE A 9 -7.69 -11.38 12.27
N ASP A 10 -8.76 -11.78 12.95
CA ASP A 10 -9.77 -12.62 12.35
C ASP A 10 -10.50 -11.84 11.24
N ILE A 11 -9.99 -12.02 10.01
CA ILE A 11 -10.50 -11.38 8.81
C ILE A 11 -12.00 -11.68 8.63
N ASN A 12 -12.45 -12.91 8.94
CA ASN A 12 -13.84 -13.29 8.86
C ASN A 12 -14.70 -12.47 9.84
N LYS A 13 -14.17 -12.17 11.04
CA LYS A 13 -14.85 -11.33 12.02
C LYS A 13 -14.93 -9.87 11.60
N LEU A 14 -13.89 -9.34 10.94
CA LEU A 14 -13.87 -7.97 10.40
C LEU A 14 -14.90 -7.80 9.29
N ILE A 15 -15.03 -8.79 8.42
CA ILE A 15 -15.92 -8.77 7.26
C ILE A 15 -17.35 -9.12 7.67
N SER A 16 -17.57 -10.07 8.59
CA SER A 16 -18.89 -10.47 9.08
C SER A 16 -19.61 -9.36 9.85
N GLY A 17 -18.89 -8.33 10.29
CA GLY A 17 -19.50 -7.13 10.88
C GLY A 17 -20.27 -6.26 9.89
N TYR A 18 -20.02 -6.41 8.58
CA TYR A 18 -20.62 -5.58 7.54
C TYR A 18 -21.91 -6.13 6.94
N ASP A 19 -22.06 -7.46 6.87
CA ASP A 19 -23.36 -8.05 6.50
C ASP A 19 -23.46 -9.51 6.98
N LYS A 20 -24.39 -9.78 7.88
CA LYS A 20 -24.66 -11.14 8.40
C LYS A 20 -25.29 -12.08 7.36
N ALA A 21 -25.55 -11.60 6.15
CA ALA A 21 -26.28 -12.33 5.11
C ALA A 21 -25.39 -13.06 4.09
N TYR A 22 -24.06 -12.82 4.08
CA TYR A 22 -23.15 -13.41 3.11
C TYR A 22 -22.07 -14.23 3.80
N ASP A 23 -22.02 -15.52 3.47
CA ASP A 23 -20.91 -16.42 3.80
C ASP A 23 -19.79 -16.17 2.78
N TYR A 24 -18.86 -15.27 3.15
CA TYR A 24 -17.73 -14.92 2.26
C TYR A 24 -16.65 -15.99 2.34
N ASP A 25 -16.53 -16.80 1.27
CA ASP A 25 -15.45 -17.78 1.15
C ASP A 25 -14.13 -17.05 0.83
N ILE A 26 -13.25 -16.89 1.84
CA ILE A 26 -11.93 -16.28 1.71
C ILE A 26 -10.91 -17.37 1.44
N LYS A 27 -10.14 -17.21 0.36
CA LYS A 27 -9.02 -18.06 -0.03
C LYS A 27 -7.71 -17.32 0.09
N LEU A 28 -6.64 -18.04 0.35
CA LEU A 28 -5.29 -17.50 0.29
C LEU A 28 -4.69 -17.78 -1.09
N THR A 29 -4.08 -16.77 -1.69
CA THR A 29 -3.24 -16.94 -2.89
C THR A 29 -1.97 -17.71 -2.56
N ALA A 30 -1.21 -18.11 -3.57
CA ALA A 30 0.10 -18.75 -3.39
C ALA A 30 1.09 -17.90 -2.54
N ASN A 31 0.89 -16.59 -2.50
CA ASN A 31 1.69 -15.64 -1.72
C ASN A 31 0.99 -15.23 -0.40
N ASN A 32 0.06 -16.06 0.10
CA ASN A 32 -0.70 -15.82 1.33
C ASN A 32 -1.53 -14.51 1.35
N LYS A 33 -1.83 -13.92 0.19
CA LYS A 33 -2.75 -12.79 0.11
C LYS A 33 -4.18 -13.30 0.23
N PRO A 34 -5.00 -12.80 1.18
CA PRO A 34 -6.40 -13.16 1.25
C PRO A 34 -7.19 -12.53 0.10
N GLU A 35 -8.05 -13.34 -0.52
CA GLU A 35 -8.94 -12.93 -1.62
C GLU A 35 -10.30 -13.58 -1.46
N TYR A 36 -11.36 -12.93 -1.95
CA TYR A 36 -12.66 -13.57 -2.09
C TYR A 36 -12.63 -14.65 -3.18
N ALA A 37 -13.28 -15.77 -2.92
CA ALA A 37 -13.44 -16.83 -3.90
C ALA A 37 -14.27 -16.39 -5.11
N ASP A 38 -15.30 -15.57 -4.86
CA ASP A 38 -16.07 -14.89 -5.88
C ASP A 38 -15.37 -13.58 -6.25
N LYS A 39 -14.62 -13.57 -7.33
CA LYS A 39 -13.73 -12.50 -7.76
C LYS A 39 -14.40 -11.18 -8.18
N ASN A 40 -15.64 -10.92 -7.77
CA ASN A 40 -16.34 -9.68 -8.07
C ASN A 40 -15.99 -8.53 -7.11
N ILE A 41 -15.39 -8.87 -5.96
CA ILE A 41 -14.94 -7.88 -4.97
C ILE A 41 -13.52 -8.22 -4.56
N HIS A 42 -12.66 -7.23 -4.60
CA HIS A 42 -11.29 -7.31 -4.12
C HIS A 42 -11.14 -6.55 -2.82
N PHE A 43 -10.34 -7.05 -1.91
CA PHE A 43 -9.97 -6.33 -0.71
C PHE A 43 -8.50 -6.48 -0.38
N ASN A 44 -7.99 -5.55 0.39
CA ASN A 44 -6.64 -5.63 0.93
C ASN A 44 -6.61 -4.95 2.31
N LEU A 45 -5.77 -5.49 3.19
CA LEU A 45 -5.63 -5.04 4.57
C LEU A 45 -4.20 -4.59 4.84
N SER A 46 -4.06 -3.59 5.70
CA SER A 46 -2.79 -3.23 6.33
C SER A 46 -3.02 -2.75 7.76
N HIS A 47 -2.02 -2.88 8.60
CA HIS A 47 -2.08 -2.42 9.97
C HIS A 47 -0.73 -1.88 10.43
N THR A 48 -0.77 -0.91 11.35
CA THR A 48 0.39 -0.40 12.06
C THR A 48 -0.04 0.21 13.39
N GLY A 49 0.67 -0.12 14.48
CA GLY A 49 0.23 0.23 15.83
C GLY A 49 -1.18 -0.27 16.11
N ASP A 50 -2.05 0.64 16.55
CA ASP A 50 -3.45 0.33 16.91
C ASP A 50 -4.44 0.53 15.74
N TYR A 51 -3.94 0.75 14.51
CA TYR A 51 -4.77 1.04 13.34
C TYR A 51 -4.75 -0.09 12.33
N VAL A 52 -5.93 -0.40 11.81
CA VAL A 52 -6.15 -1.28 10.66
C VAL A 52 -6.86 -0.49 9.58
N VAL A 53 -6.42 -0.66 8.35
CA VAL A 53 -7.09 -0.13 7.16
C VAL A 53 -7.50 -1.26 6.24
N CYS A 54 -8.68 -1.13 5.65
CA CYS A 54 -9.20 -2.04 4.64
C CYS A 54 -9.58 -1.25 3.40
N ALA A 55 -9.03 -1.64 2.25
CA ALA A 55 -9.48 -1.17 0.95
C ALA A 55 -10.36 -2.24 0.31
N ILE A 56 -11.51 -1.83 -0.22
CA ILE A 56 -12.47 -2.70 -0.92
C ILE A 56 -12.75 -2.07 -2.28
N SER A 57 -12.74 -2.87 -3.34
CA SER A 57 -12.96 -2.42 -4.72
C SER A 57 -13.52 -3.55 -5.58
N GLU A 58 -14.19 -3.19 -6.68
CA GLU A 58 -14.51 -4.12 -7.77
C GLU A 58 -13.26 -4.53 -8.58
N ASN A 59 -12.13 -3.87 -8.37
CA ASN A 59 -10.87 -4.10 -9.07
C ASN A 59 -9.78 -4.53 -8.09
N ALA A 60 -8.71 -5.14 -8.63
CA ALA A 60 -7.54 -5.45 -7.83
C ALA A 60 -7.05 -4.20 -7.09
N VAL A 61 -6.82 -4.34 -5.78
CA VAL A 61 -6.46 -3.24 -4.88
C VAL A 61 -5.37 -3.66 -3.92
N GLY A 62 -4.52 -2.71 -3.55
CA GLY A 62 -3.55 -2.84 -2.46
C GLY A 62 -3.58 -1.59 -1.59
N VAL A 63 -3.43 -1.75 -0.30
CA VAL A 63 -3.40 -0.65 0.68
C VAL A 63 -2.28 -0.83 1.67
N ASP A 64 -1.69 0.27 2.09
CA ASP A 64 -0.72 0.28 3.18
C ASP A 64 -0.92 1.48 4.10
N ILE A 65 -0.64 1.28 5.39
CA ILE A 65 -0.62 2.31 6.43
C ILE A 65 0.66 2.20 7.23
N GLU A 66 1.35 3.32 7.43
CA GLU A 66 2.56 3.39 8.23
C GLU A 66 2.63 4.67 9.05
N HIS A 67 3.42 4.62 10.12
CA HIS A 67 3.80 5.75 10.94
C HIS A 67 5.32 5.70 11.19
N THR A 68 5.84 6.62 11.97
CA THR A 68 7.27 6.78 12.31
C THR A 68 8.10 5.51 12.23
N ARG A 69 9.18 5.53 11.44
CA ARG A 69 10.05 4.37 11.21
C ARG A 69 11.52 4.68 11.55
N LYS A 70 12.07 3.95 12.49
CA LYS A 70 13.51 4.07 12.80
C LYS A 70 14.38 3.65 11.62
N ASN A 71 15.54 4.31 11.45
CA ASN A 71 16.52 3.98 10.40
C ASN A 71 16.02 4.11 8.96
N TYR A 72 14.99 4.89 8.71
CA TYR A 72 14.37 5.07 7.39
C TYR A 72 15.36 5.47 6.29
N LEU A 73 16.36 6.31 6.58
CA LEU A 73 17.39 6.71 5.60
C LEU A 73 18.23 5.52 5.11
N LYS A 74 18.52 4.54 5.98
CA LYS A 74 19.26 3.33 5.56
C LYS A 74 18.42 2.47 4.62
N VAL A 75 17.13 2.37 4.89
CA VAL A 75 16.19 1.63 4.03
C VAL A 75 16.07 2.33 2.68
N ALA A 76 15.86 3.65 2.66
CA ALA A 76 15.78 4.42 1.42
C ALA A 76 17.04 4.23 0.56
N ARG A 77 18.23 4.45 1.12
CA ARG A 77 19.50 4.33 0.38
C ARG A 77 19.77 2.92 -0.17
N ARG A 78 19.18 1.89 0.42
CA ARG A 78 19.37 0.50 -0.01
C ARG A 78 18.42 0.06 -1.11
N PHE A 79 17.19 0.58 -1.11
CA PHE A 79 16.10 0.00 -1.89
C PHE A 79 15.40 0.99 -2.82
N PHE A 80 15.53 2.29 -2.59
CA PHE A 80 14.81 3.29 -3.37
C PHE A 80 15.68 3.83 -4.50
N THR A 81 15.03 4.38 -5.51
CA THR A 81 15.75 5.03 -6.63
C THR A 81 16.43 6.31 -6.18
N ASP A 82 17.43 6.76 -6.96
CA ASP A 82 18.11 8.02 -6.69
C ASP A 82 17.14 9.22 -6.72
N ASN A 83 16.11 9.17 -7.56
CA ASN A 83 15.09 10.22 -7.62
C ASN A 83 14.27 10.27 -6.33
N GLU A 84 13.81 9.11 -5.84
CA GLU A 84 13.08 9.00 -4.58
C GLU A 84 13.96 9.45 -3.41
N CYS A 85 15.22 8.99 -3.35
CA CYS A 85 16.16 9.38 -2.30
C CYS A 85 16.39 10.90 -2.28
N ARG A 86 16.54 11.55 -3.46
CA ARG A 86 16.67 13.01 -3.56
C ARG A 86 15.41 13.73 -3.10
N TRP A 87 14.24 13.21 -3.46
CA TRP A 87 12.95 13.81 -3.04
C TRP A 87 12.72 13.67 -1.55
N ILE A 88 13.08 12.53 -0.96
CA ILE A 88 12.98 12.27 0.49
C ILE A 88 13.92 13.20 1.27
N GLY A 89 15.18 13.34 0.82
CA GLY A 89 16.20 14.05 1.59
C GLY A 89 16.35 13.46 2.99
N GLU A 90 16.09 14.26 4.02
CA GLU A 90 16.09 13.86 5.43
C GLU A 90 14.69 13.94 6.07
N ASP A 91 13.66 14.03 5.25
CA ASP A 91 12.26 14.13 5.69
C ASP A 91 11.64 12.75 5.87
N GLU A 92 11.37 12.37 7.12
CA GLU A 92 10.76 11.09 7.47
C GLU A 92 9.34 10.95 6.90
N ASN A 93 8.55 12.02 6.87
CA ASN A 93 7.21 11.95 6.29
C ASN A 93 7.26 11.67 4.79
N ARG A 94 8.20 12.28 4.06
CA ARG A 94 8.42 11.96 2.64
C ARG A 94 8.87 10.51 2.45
N PHE A 95 9.71 9.98 3.34
CA PHE A 95 10.05 8.56 3.31
C PHE A 95 8.81 7.69 3.47
N LEU A 96 7.97 7.94 4.48
CA LEU A 96 6.74 7.17 4.72
C LEU A 96 5.79 7.23 3.52
N ARG A 97 5.71 8.38 2.86
CA ARG A 97 4.90 8.55 1.66
C ARG A 97 5.35 7.65 0.51
N ILE A 98 6.65 7.54 0.24
CA ILE A 98 7.19 6.61 -0.78
C ILE A 98 7.05 5.16 -0.31
N TRP A 99 7.37 4.89 0.95
CA TRP A 99 7.30 3.54 1.51
C TRP A 99 5.91 2.92 1.38
N THR A 100 4.87 3.64 1.85
CA THR A 100 3.49 3.16 1.78
C THR A 100 3.00 2.96 0.34
N LEU A 101 3.46 3.78 -0.63
CA LEU A 101 3.17 3.56 -2.05
C LEU A 101 3.78 2.25 -2.57
N LYS A 102 5.03 1.96 -2.21
CA LYS A 102 5.71 0.73 -2.63
C LYS A 102 5.07 -0.52 -1.99
N GLU A 103 4.73 -0.44 -0.71
CA GLU A 103 4.01 -1.52 -0.02
C GLU A 103 2.61 -1.73 -0.60
N ALA A 104 1.84 -0.66 -0.83
CA ALA A 104 0.52 -0.75 -1.46
C ALA A 104 0.62 -1.35 -2.87
N TYR A 105 1.63 -0.97 -3.66
CA TYR A 105 1.86 -1.54 -4.99
C TYR A 105 2.23 -3.03 -4.92
N SER A 106 3.09 -3.40 -3.99
CA SER A 106 3.45 -4.80 -3.75
C SER A 106 2.23 -5.66 -3.40
N LYS A 107 1.36 -5.14 -2.53
CA LYS A 107 0.10 -5.79 -2.16
C LYS A 107 -0.90 -5.85 -3.32
N TYR A 108 -0.97 -4.78 -4.12
CA TYR A 108 -1.77 -4.73 -5.34
C TYR A 108 -1.37 -5.82 -6.34
N THR A 109 -0.08 -5.95 -6.63
CA THR A 109 0.44 -6.96 -7.56
C THR A 109 0.48 -8.38 -6.97
N GLY A 110 0.50 -8.49 -5.64
CA GLY A 110 0.67 -9.77 -4.94
C GLY A 110 2.06 -10.39 -5.07
N GLN A 111 3.04 -9.65 -5.58
CA GLN A 111 4.41 -10.17 -5.82
C GLN A 111 5.31 -10.14 -4.57
N GLY A 112 4.93 -9.35 -3.56
CA GLY A 112 5.72 -9.13 -2.37
C GLY A 112 6.76 -8.01 -2.54
N ILE A 113 7.02 -7.30 -1.43
CA ILE A 113 7.85 -6.09 -1.42
C ILE A 113 9.28 -6.32 -1.91
N ALA A 114 9.86 -7.50 -1.63
CA ALA A 114 11.23 -7.82 -2.02
C ALA A 114 11.45 -7.81 -3.55
N LEU A 115 10.41 -8.13 -4.33
CA LEU A 115 10.48 -8.15 -5.79
C LEU A 115 10.10 -6.80 -6.42
N THR A 116 9.33 -5.99 -5.74
CA THR A 116 8.77 -4.76 -6.32
C THR A 116 9.49 -3.49 -5.87
N ILE A 117 10.17 -3.51 -4.73
CA ILE A 117 10.69 -2.30 -4.08
C ILE A 117 11.73 -1.55 -4.92
N SER A 118 12.62 -2.27 -5.60
CA SER A 118 13.70 -1.68 -6.40
C SER A 118 13.27 -1.35 -7.84
N ASP A 119 12.26 -2.05 -8.34
CA ASP A 119 11.85 -1.96 -9.75
C ASP A 119 10.80 -0.89 -9.97
N THR A 120 10.14 -0.45 -8.90
CA THR A 120 9.12 0.60 -8.94
C THR A 120 9.68 1.94 -8.46
N GLU A 121 9.23 3.01 -9.07
CA GLU A 121 9.51 4.39 -8.65
C GLU A 121 8.21 5.17 -8.56
N PHE A 122 8.04 5.95 -7.49
CA PHE A 122 6.91 6.87 -7.35
C PHE A 122 7.41 8.31 -7.35
N ARG A 123 6.75 9.16 -8.16
CA ARG A 123 7.10 10.57 -8.29
C ARG A 123 5.91 11.45 -7.96
N TYR A 124 6.20 12.53 -7.23
CA TYR A 124 5.28 13.63 -7.00
C TYR A 124 5.54 14.68 -8.07
N GLU A 125 4.57 14.91 -8.92
CA GLU A 125 4.67 15.73 -10.12
C GLU A 125 3.51 16.70 -10.20
N LYS A 126 3.57 17.64 -11.14
CA LYS A 126 2.44 18.51 -11.50
C LYS A 126 1.81 18.01 -12.80
N ASN A 127 0.48 17.99 -12.85
CA ASN A 127 -0.23 17.76 -14.11
C ASN A 127 -0.27 19.06 -14.94
N ASP A 128 -0.85 19.00 -16.14
CA ASP A 128 -0.99 20.15 -17.05
C ASP A 128 -1.79 21.32 -16.47
N LYS A 129 -2.57 21.07 -15.41
CA LYS A 129 -3.32 22.09 -14.67
C LYS A 129 -2.56 22.65 -13.47
N GLY A 130 -1.35 22.15 -13.20
CA GLY A 130 -0.54 22.53 -12.05
C GLY A 130 -0.95 21.87 -10.73
N GLU A 131 -1.82 20.87 -10.75
CA GLU A 131 -2.25 20.10 -9.59
C GLU A 131 -1.21 19.04 -9.23
N ASP A 132 -1.02 18.78 -7.93
CA ASP A 132 -0.13 17.72 -7.46
C ASP A 132 -0.71 16.34 -7.77
N ILE A 133 0.07 15.51 -8.44
CA ILE A 133 -0.28 14.13 -8.77
C ILE A 133 0.85 13.18 -8.38
N ILE A 134 0.50 11.92 -8.19
CA ILE A 134 1.45 10.84 -7.94
C ILE A 134 1.43 9.91 -9.14
N ASN A 135 2.60 9.70 -9.73
CA ASN A 135 2.80 8.75 -10.83
C ASN A 135 3.70 7.60 -10.39
N GLY A 136 3.35 6.38 -10.81
CA GLY A 136 4.17 5.19 -10.67
C GLY A 136 4.90 4.84 -11.96
N TYR A 137 6.11 4.27 -11.83
CA TYR A 137 6.95 3.84 -12.95
C TYR A 137 7.55 2.47 -12.67
N ILE A 138 7.71 1.64 -13.72
CA ILE A 138 8.50 0.42 -13.72
C ILE A 138 9.52 0.52 -14.85
N ASN A 139 10.80 0.33 -14.55
CA ASN A 139 11.89 0.43 -15.53
C ASN A 139 11.85 1.74 -16.34
N LYS A 140 11.42 2.85 -15.72
CA LYS A 140 11.20 4.18 -16.29
C LYS A 140 9.92 4.34 -17.14
N ASP A 141 9.18 3.29 -17.40
CA ASP A 141 7.90 3.35 -18.09
C ASP A 141 6.78 3.67 -17.10
N LYS A 142 5.94 4.65 -17.43
CA LYS A 142 4.83 5.06 -16.58
C LYS A 142 3.77 3.97 -16.51
N ILE A 143 3.32 3.66 -15.30
CA ILE A 143 2.20 2.77 -15.07
C ILE A 143 0.91 3.54 -15.33
N THR A 144 0.16 3.16 -16.36
CA THR A 144 -1.02 3.92 -16.82
C THR A 144 -2.36 3.33 -16.36
N ASN A 145 -2.35 2.11 -15.87
CA ASN A 145 -3.56 1.36 -15.54
C ASN A 145 -3.80 1.26 -14.01
N ILE A 146 -3.37 2.26 -13.28
CA ILE A 146 -3.59 2.35 -11.83
C ILE A 146 -4.14 3.71 -11.43
N ASN A 147 -4.98 3.72 -10.41
CA ASN A 147 -5.36 4.89 -9.64
C ASN A 147 -4.61 4.87 -8.30
N ILE A 148 -4.08 6.00 -7.89
CA ILE A 148 -3.30 6.15 -6.65
C ILE A 148 -4.00 7.16 -5.76
N VAL A 149 -4.29 6.75 -4.53
CA VAL A 149 -4.81 7.62 -3.47
C VAL A 149 -3.82 7.61 -2.31
N GLN A 150 -3.47 8.79 -1.82
CA GLN A 150 -2.64 8.91 -0.63
C GLN A 150 -3.22 9.93 0.34
N LEU A 151 -3.37 9.51 1.58
CA LEU A 151 -3.79 10.34 2.71
C LEU A 151 -2.60 10.55 3.64
N ASN A 152 -2.27 11.81 3.89
CA ASN A 152 -1.13 12.20 4.71
C ASN A 152 -1.62 12.87 6.00
N ASN A 153 -0.76 12.84 7.03
CA ASN A 153 -0.99 13.52 8.30
C ASN A 153 -2.27 13.08 9.02
N ILE A 154 -2.68 11.82 8.85
CA ILE A 154 -3.78 11.28 9.63
C ILE A 154 -3.32 11.22 11.08
N LYS A 155 -4.04 11.92 11.96
CA LYS A 155 -3.64 12.11 13.37
C LYS A 155 -2.17 12.54 13.53
N SER A 156 -1.68 13.38 12.61
CA SER A 156 -0.35 13.99 12.57
C SER A 156 0.82 13.06 12.18
N GLU A 157 0.66 11.74 12.18
CA GLU A 157 1.79 10.80 12.11
C GLU A 157 1.63 9.70 11.07
N TYR A 158 0.39 9.39 10.63
CA TYR A 158 0.14 8.25 9.75
C TYR A 158 0.03 8.67 8.29
N VAL A 159 0.55 7.80 7.43
CA VAL A 159 0.39 7.87 5.97
C VAL A 159 -0.32 6.61 5.50
N ILE A 160 -1.37 6.78 4.69
CA ILE A 160 -2.08 5.68 4.04
C ILE A 160 -1.93 5.85 2.53
N SER A 161 -1.57 4.79 1.84
CA SER A 161 -1.58 4.74 0.38
C SER A 161 -2.44 3.58 -0.10
N ALA A 162 -3.25 3.82 -1.13
CA ALA A 162 -4.01 2.80 -1.82
C ALA A 162 -3.74 2.87 -3.34
N ILE A 163 -3.65 1.70 -3.95
CA ILE A 163 -3.45 1.54 -5.40
C ILE A 163 -4.51 0.58 -5.91
N GLU A 164 -5.23 1.00 -6.92
CA GLU A 164 -6.32 0.27 -7.55
C GLU A 164 -6.07 0.13 -9.04
N LYS A 165 -6.44 -1.01 -9.64
CA LYS A 165 -6.43 -1.20 -11.08
C LYS A 165 -7.52 -0.36 -11.74
N THR A 166 -7.17 0.32 -12.84
CA THR A 166 -8.14 1.00 -13.70
C THR A 166 -8.24 0.32 -15.06
N PHE A 167 -9.40 0.45 -15.71
CA PHE A 167 -9.63 0.02 -17.08
C PHE A 167 -9.90 1.28 -17.91
N TYR A 168 -8.96 1.63 -18.77
CA TYR A 168 -9.13 2.64 -19.82
C TYR A 168 -8.94 1.98 -21.18
#